data_ee011fdc5a41186721941070475801dc
#
_entry.id   ee011fdc5a41186721941070475801dc
#
_cell.length_a   1.000
_cell.length_b   1.000
_cell.length_c   1.000
_cell.angle_alpha   90.00
_cell.angle_beta   90.00
_cell.angle_gamma   90.00
#
_symmetry.space_group_name_H-M   'P 1'
#
loop_
_entity.id
_entity.type
_entity.pdbx_description
1 polymer ?
#
loop_
_entity_poly.entity_id
_entity_poly.type
_entity_poly.pdbx_seq_one_letter_code
_entity_poly.pdbx_strand_id
1 'polypeptide(L)'
;EGAQWTGMEPFIEKEHMFQNIGDGTFFHSGSLALRQAIAAKSHITYKILYNRAVAMTGAQDPDGGLDLPELTKYLKSQGVKKVIITTDDTDAYKSIEKSRWDKDIEIMHRDKIVDAQQKLKDVKGVTVLIHDQSCAANLRRLRKRGLVHEPKKRIFINEAVCEGCGDCGVKSNCLSVQPIKTEFGRKTQIDQPSCNKDYSCVEGN
;
A
#
# COMPACT_ATOMS: atom_id res chain seq x y z
N GLU A 1 -4.94 15.57 -4.95
CA GLU A 1 -3.90 14.96 -4.11
C GLU A 1 -3.92 15.51 -2.66
N GLY A 2 -5.10 15.65 -2.06
CA GLY A 2 -5.28 16.16 -0.70
C GLY A 2 -5.52 17.66 -0.60
N ALA A 3 -5.22 18.44 -1.63
CA ALA A 3 -5.48 19.88 -1.65
C ALA A 3 -6.98 20.22 -1.52
N GLN A 4 -7.85 19.39 -2.08
CA GLN A 4 -9.30 19.53 -1.94
C GLN A 4 -9.72 19.44 -0.47
N TRP A 5 -9.14 18.51 0.28
CA TRP A 5 -9.39 18.38 1.72
C TRP A 5 -9.01 19.66 2.46
N THR A 6 -7.81 20.19 2.21
CA THR A 6 -7.34 21.43 2.84
C THR A 6 -8.32 22.60 2.62
N GLY A 7 -8.93 22.68 1.43
CA GLY A 7 -9.95 23.69 1.13
C GLY A 7 -11.31 23.42 1.73
N MET A 8 -11.67 22.17 1.96
CA MET A 8 -12.98 21.75 2.48
C MET A 8 -13.03 21.67 4.02
N GLU A 9 -11.93 21.27 4.64
CA GLU A 9 -11.84 20.99 6.08
C GLU A 9 -12.48 22.06 6.97
N PRO A 10 -12.30 23.38 6.74
CA PRO A 10 -12.91 24.41 7.58
C PRO A 10 -14.43 24.49 7.50
N PHE A 11 -15.07 23.84 6.52
CA PHE A 11 -16.48 23.95 6.21
C PHE A 11 -17.29 22.67 6.44
N ILE A 12 -16.65 21.61 6.95
CA ILE A 12 -17.30 20.31 7.14
C ILE A 12 -17.08 19.79 8.56
N GLU A 13 -18.00 18.94 9.03
CA GLU A 13 -17.93 18.33 10.37
C GLU A 13 -16.87 17.22 10.49
N LYS A 14 -16.43 16.66 9.36
CA LYS A 14 -15.44 15.58 9.35
C LYS A 14 -14.07 16.12 9.73
N GLU A 15 -13.49 15.57 10.79
CA GLU A 15 -12.25 16.11 11.36
C GLU A 15 -10.96 15.60 10.70
N HIS A 16 -11.00 14.53 9.89
CA HIS A 16 -9.79 13.90 9.33
C HIS A 16 -10.05 13.19 8.00
N MET A 17 -9.04 13.14 7.14
CA MET A 17 -9.05 12.39 5.89
C MET A 17 -7.75 11.60 5.68
N PHE A 18 -7.87 10.46 4.99
CA PHE A 18 -6.74 9.73 4.41
C PHE A 18 -6.64 10.00 2.91
N GLN A 19 -5.45 10.38 2.45
CA GLN A 19 -5.15 10.57 1.04
C GLN A 19 -4.13 9.55 0.55
N ASN A 20 -4.53 8.64 -0.34
CA ASN A 20 -3.59 7.73 -1.00
C ASN A 20 -2.85 8.46 -2.12
N ILE A 21 -1.55 8.20 -2.24
CA ILE A 21 -0.70 8.75 -3.29
C ILE A 21 0.42 7.75 -3.62
N GLY A 22 0.65 7.48 -4.91
CA GLY A 22 1.79 6.67 -5.34
C GLY A 22 3.11 7.43 -5.18
N ASP A 23 4.21 6.70 -4.99
CA ASP A 23 5.55 7.28 -4.86
C ASP A 23 5.96 8.09 -6.09
N GLY A 24 5.73 7.60 -7.30
CA GLY A 24 5.99 8.36 -8.52
C GLY A 24 5.27 9.70 -8.57
N THR A 25 3.97 9.73 -8.20
CA THR A 25 3.21 10.99 -8.12
C THR A 25 3.72 11.88 -6.99
N PHE A 26 4.07 11.27 -5.84
CA PHE A 26 4.60 12.02 -4.70
C PHE A 26 5.90 12.75 -5.06
N PHE A 27 6.85 12.07 -5.70
CA PHE A 27 8.13 12.66 -6.08
C PHE A 27 8.00 13.67 -7.22
N HIS A 28 7.07 13.44 -8.16
CA HIS A 28 6.84 14.36 -9.26
C HIS A 28 6.19 15.68 -8.79
N SER A 29 5.06 15.62 -8.11
CA SER A 29 4.27 16.83 -7.80
C SER A 29 3.49 16.78 -6.50
N GLY A 30 3.17 15.59 -5.99
CA GLY A 30 2.31 15.41 -4.83
C GLY A 30 2.90 15.93 -3.53
N SER A 31 4.22 16.06 -3.43
CA SER A 31 4.90 16.70 -2.30
C SER A 31 4.49 18.17 -2.09
N LEU A 32 4.05 18.86 -3.14
CA LEU A 32 3.54 20.23 -3.04
C LEU A 32 2.22 20.28 -2.28
N ALA A 33 1.32 19.32 -2.51
CA ALA A 33 0.05 19.22 -1.76
C ALA A 33 0.28 18.93 -0.28
N LEU A 34 1.27 18.10 0.06
CA LEU A 34 1.67 17.85 1.45
C LEU A 34 2.17 19.14 2.10
N ARG A 35 3.02 19.92 1.43
CA ARG A 35 3.51 21.21 1.94
C ARG A 35 2.39 22.21 2.14
N GLN A 36 1.42 22.26 1.23
CA GLN A 36 0.22 23.10 1.38
C GLN A 36 -0.58 22.70 2.62
N ALA A 37 -0.83 21.39 2.80
CA ALA A 37 -1.56 20.89 3.96
C ALA A 37 -0.85 21.25 5.29
N ILE A 38 0.48 21.17 5.33
CA ILE A 38 1.28 21.58 6.50
C ILE A 38 1.12 23.08 6.77
N ALA A 39 1.24 23.92 5.74
CA ALA A 39 1.10 25.37 5.85
C ALA A 39 -0.30 25.78 6.34
N ALA A 40 -1.32 25.09 5.87
CA ALA A 40 -2.72 25.27 6.29
C ALA A 40 -3.05 24.64 7.66
N LYS A 41 -2.12 23.90 8.27
CA LYS A 41 -2.31 23.14 9.52
C LYS A 41 -3.46 22.12 9.43
N SER A 42 -3.71 21.58 8.24
CA SER A 42 -4.76 20.59 7.99
C SER A 42 -4.55 19.31 8.75
N HIS A 43 -5.64 18.65 9.15
CA HIS A 43 -5.63 17.35 9.80
C HIS A 43 -5.86 16.23 8.77
N ILE A 44 -4.77 15.70 8.21
CA ILE A 44 -4.78 14.73 7.11
C ILE A 44 -3.64 13.74 7.26
N THR A 45 -3.89 12.48 6.89
CA THR A 45 -2.86 11.46 6.73
C THR A 45 -2.64 11.15 5.25
N TYR A 46 -1.45 11.42 4.74
CA TYR A 46 -1.03 10.93 3.42
C TYR A 46 -0.57 9.49 3.52
N LYS A 47 -1.11 8.61 2.66
CA LYS A 47 -0.64 7.23 2.52
C LYS A 47 0.18 7.12 1.25
N ILE A 48 1.51 7.10 1.38
CA ILE A 48 2.42 6.95 0.26
C ILE A 48 2.54 5.45 -0.04
N LEU A 49 2.07 5.06 -1.23
CA LEU A 49 2.20 3.70 -1.74
C LEU A 49 3.58 3.57 -2.38
N TYR A 50 4.56 3.20 -1.57
CA TYR A 50 5.96 3.16 -1.93
C TYR A 50 6.31 1.80 -2.53
N ASN A 51 6.39 1.73 -3.84
CA ASN A 51 6.67 0.49 -4.58
C ASN A 51 7.93 0.58 -5.47
N ARG A 52 8.64 1.69 -5.43
CA ARG A 52 9.86 1.97 -6.21
C ARG A 52 9.63 1.84 -7.73
N ALA A 53 8.40 2.10 -8.19
CA ALA A 53 8.09 1.93 -9.58
C ALA A 53 6.91 2.81 -10.02
N VAL A 54 7.02 3.42 -11.19
CA VAL A 54 5.88 4.02 -11.88
C VAL A 54 5.07 2.90 -12.54
N ALA A 55 4.18 2.28 -11.74
CA ALA A 55 3.55 1.00 -12.08
C ALA A 55 2.66 1.06 -13.33
N MET A 56 2.00 2.20 -13.57
CA MET A 56 1.04 2.36 -14.67
C MET A 56 1.71 2.35 -16.05
N THR A 57 2.95 2.79 -16.17
CA THR A 57 3.64 2.96 -17.45
C THR A 57 4.68 1.87 -17.75
N GLY A 58 4.79 0.85 -16.91
CA GLY A 58 5.69 -0.28 -17.14
C GLY A 58 6.72 -0.53 -16.04
N ALA A 59 6.56 0.14 -14.90
CA ALA A 59 7.39 0.00 -13.71
C ALA A 59 8.82 0.53 -13.90
N GLN A 60 8.93 1.70 -14.52
CA GLN A 60 10.17 2.49 -14.52
C GLN A 60 10.46 3.00 -13.09
N ASP A 61 11.72 3.23 -12.80
CA ASP A 61 12.13 3.88 -11.55
C ASP A 61 11.54 5.30 -11.48
N PRO A 62 11.00 5.73 -10.32
CA PRO A 62 10.51 7.10 -10.16
C PRO A 62 11.66 8.10 -10.25
N ASP A 63 11.53 9.12 -11.09
CA ASP A 63 12.49 10.23 -11.14
C ASP A 63 12.51 10.97 -9.79
N GLY A 64 13.71 11.25 -9.27
CA GLY A 64 13.90 11.93 -8.00
C GLY A 64 13.50 11.09 -6.78
N GLY A 65 13.39 9.76 -6.95
CA GLY A 65 13.07 8.84 -5.86
C GLY A 65 14.09 8.91 -4.73
N LEU A 66 13.61 8.95 -3.49
CA LEU A 66 14.40 8.85 -2.26
C LEU A 66 14.28 7.45 -1.69
N ASP A 67 15.33 6.94 -1.06
CA ASP A 67 15.19 5.74 -0.24
C ASP A 67 14.36 6.03 1.02
N LEU A 68 13.91 5.00 1.72
CA LEU A 68 13.00 5.18 2.85
C LEU A 68 13.60 6.01 3.99
N PRO A 69 14.86 5.81 4.42
CA PRO A 69 15.49 6.68 5.40
C PRO A 69 15.53 8.16 4.97
N GLU A 70 15.90 8.42 3.73
CA GLU A 70 15.94 9.78 3.16
C GLU A 70 14.53 10.39 3.06
N LEU A 71 13.55 9.60 2.61
CA LEU A 71 12.16 10.02 2.54
C LEU A 71 11.60 10.39 3.92
N THR A 72 11.89 9.61 4.95
CA THR A 72 11.43 9.93 6.32
C THR A 72 12.04 11.24 6.82
N LYS A 73 13.34 11.48 6.59
CA LYS A 73 14.00 12.73 6.94
C LYS A 73 13.40 13.92 6.17
N TYR A 74 13.18 13.75 4.86
CA TYR A 74 12.53 14.75 4.06
C TYR A 74 11.14 15.12 4.62
N LEU A 75 10.29 14.14 4.89
CA LEU A 75 8.94 14.35 5.44
C LEU A 75 8.99 15.09 6.79
N LYS A 76 9.87 14.68 7.68
CA LYS A 76 10.05 15.32 9.00
C LYS A 76 10.56 16.76 8.85
N SER A 77 11.49 17.02 7.95
CA SER A 77 11.99 18.38 7.68
C SER A 77 10.93 19.32 7.13
N GLN A 78 9.90 18.80 6.43
CA GLN A 78 8.76 19.58 5.98
C GLN A 78 7.77 19.92 7.11
N GLY A 79 7.85 19.24 8.27
CA GLY A 79 6.97 19.49 9.42
C GLY A 79 5.89 18.41 9.62
N VAL A 80 6.02 17.24 8.99
CA VAL A 80 5.16 16.08 9.24
C VAL A 80 5.28 15.66 10.70
N LYS A 81 4.13 15.50 11.37
CA LYS A 81 4.08 15.25 12.82
C LYS A 81 4.49 13.84 13.19
N LYS A 82 4.01 12.85 12.45
CA LYS A 82 4.34 11.43 12.66
C LYS A 82 4.44 10.70 11.32
N VAL A 83 5.42 9.78 11.24
CA VAL A 83 5.59 8.88 10.11
C VAL A 83 5.58 7.44 10.63
N ILE A 84 4.78 6.57 10.01
CA ILE A 84 4.79 5.13 10.24
C ILE A 84 5.06 4.45 8.90
N ILE A 85 5.88 3.41 8.91
CA ILE A 85 6.13 2.56 7.74
C ILE A 85 5.44 1.23 7.98
N THR A 86 4.70 0.73 6.98
CA THR A 86 4.17 -0.63 6.98
C THR A 86 4.76 -1.41 5.82
N THR A 87 5.16 -2.66 6.05
CA THR A 87 5.82 -3.52 5.06
C THR A 87 5.49 -4.99 5.30
N ASP A 88 5.64 -5.83 4.30
CA ASP A 88 5.56 -7.30 4.42
C ASP A 88 6.87 -7.92 4.94
N ASP A 89 8.00 -7.19 4.90
CA ASP A 89 9.30 -7.63 5.40
C ASP A 89 9.93 -6.59 6.34
N THR A 90 9.62 -6.70 7.62
CA THR A 90 10.20 -5.81 8.66
C THR A 90 11.69 -6.07 8.90
N ASP A 91 12.17 -7.27 8.56
CA ASP A 91 13.56 -7.66 8.81
C ASP A 91 14.54 -7.02 7.83
N ALA A 92 14.06 -6.68 6.63
CA ALA A 92 14.84 -5.97 5.62
C ALA A 92 15.43 -4.64 6.14
N TYR A 93 14.78 -4.03 7.14
CA TYR A 93 15.22 -2.75 7.71
C TYR A 93 16.17 -2.87 8.90
N LYS A 94 16.32 -4.06 9.47
CA LYS A 94 17.21 -4.28 10.64
C LYS A 94 18.69 -4.07 10.31
N SER A 95 19.08 -4.27 9.04
CA SER A 95 20.44 -4.07 8.55
C SER A 95 20.79 -2.59 8.29
N ILE A 96 19.79 -1.71 8.25
CA ILE A 96 20.01 -0.28 7.99
C ILE A 96 20.46 0.38 9.30
N GLU A 97 21.58 1.09 9.24
CA GLU A 97 22.10 1.82 10.40
C GLU A 97 21.04 2.78 10.98
N LYS A 98 20.89 2.75 12.30
CA LYS A 98 19.93 3.61 13.02
C LYS A 98 20.15 5.10 12.75
N SER A 99 21.38 5.53 12.52
CA SER A 99 21.74 6.91 12.18
C SER A 99 21.16 7.42 10.88
N ARG A 100 20.79 6.50 9.97
CA ARG A 100 20.14 6.84 8.70
C ARG A 100 18.67 7.22 8.85
N TRP A 101 18.01 6.76 9.91
CA TRP A 101 16.59 7.07 10.18
C TRP A 101 16.44 8.38 10.95
N ASP A 102 15.30 9.06 10.76
CA ASP A 102 14.88 10.10 11.67
C ASP A 102 14.44 9.48 13.00
N LYS A 103 14.46 10.29 14.07
CA LYS A 103 13.94 9.88 15.37
C LYS A 103 12.42 9.63 15.25
N ASP A 104 11.91 8.68 16.02
CA ASP A 104 10.48 8.38 16.13
C ASP A 104 9.82 7.75 14.90
N ILE A 105 10.60 7.13 14.00
CA ILE A 105 10.06 6.33 12.92
C ILE A 105 9.66 4.96 13.45
N GLU A 106 8.38 4.61 13.28
CA GLU A 106 7.83 3.30 13.64
C GLU A 106 7.69 2.44 12.39
N ILE A 107 8.22 1.20 12.42
CA ILE A 107 8.11 0.23 11.34
C ILE A 107 7.24 -0.92 11.85
N MET A 108 6.17 -1.24 11.11
CA MET A 108 5.18 -2.25 11.47
C MET A 108 5.00 -3.25 10.33
N HIS A 109 4.63 -4.49 10.66
CA HIS A 109 4.18 -5.44 9.64
C HIS A 109 2.87 -4.95 9.00
N ARG A 110 2.68 -5.23 7.70
CA ARG A 110 1.50 -4.77 6.92
C ARG A 110 0.15 -5.16 7.54
N ASP A 111 0.08 -6.29 8.25
CA ASP A 111 -1.14 -6.76 8.92
C ASP A 111 -1.62 -5.79 10.02
N LYS A 112 -0.74 -4.89 10.46
CA LYS A 112 -1.02 -3.82 11.42
C LYS A 112 -1.38 -2.49 10.75
N ILE A 113 -1.72 -2.50 9.46
CA ILE A 113 -2.01 -1.26 8.72
C ILE A 113 -3.20 -0.49 9.31
N VAL A 114 -4.20 -1.18 9.84
CA VAL A 114 -5.37 -0.55 10.49
C VAL A 114 -4.93 0.15 11.79
N ASP A 115 -4.13 -0.52 12.61
CA ASP A 115 -3.58 0.05 13.84
C ASP A 115 -2.70 1.27 13.54
N ALA A 116 -1.86 1.19 12.49
CA ALA A 116 -1.03 2.29 12.03
C ALA A 116 -1.87 3.50 11.59
N GLN A 117 -2.94 3.27 10.84
CA GLN A 117 -3.87 4.32 10.42
C GLN A 117 -4.56 4.98 11.61
N GLN A 118 -5.03 4.21 12.58
CA GLN A 118 -5.66 4.76 13.78
C GLN A 118 -4.68 5.62 14.57
N LYS A 119 -3.46 5.14 14.82
CA LYS A 119 -2.40 5.91 15.49
C LYS A 119 -2.11 7.25 14.79
N LEU A 120 -2.11 7.26 13.45
CA LEU A 120 -1.82 8.47 12.67
C LEU A 120 -3.00 9.44 12.67
N LYS A 121 -4.23 8.93 12.61
CA LYS A 121 -5.47 9.71 12.70
C LYS A 121 -5.56 10.50 14.02
N ASP A 122 -5.11 9.91 15.12
CA ASP A 122 -5.20 10.52 16.45
C ASP A 122 -4.18 11.65 16.68
N VAL A 123 -3.21 11.80 15.77
CA VAL A 123 -2.20 12.87 15.81
C VAL A 123 -2.67 14.07 15.01
N LYS A 124 -3.00 15.18 15.67
CA LYS A 124 -3.45 16.42 14.99
C LYS A 124 -2.36 16.99 14.07
N GLY A 125 -2.77 17.39 12.88
CA GLY A 125 -1.91 17.93 11.82
C GLY A 125 -1.66 16.92 10.70
N VAL A 126 -0.60 17.15 9.93
CA VAL A 126 -0.24 16.29 8.80
C VAL A 126 0.61 15.12 9.29
N THR A 127 0.15 13.91 8.99
CA THR A 127 0.87 12.66 9.25
C THR A 127 1.06 11.86 7.98
N VAL A 128 1.97 10.89 7.98
CA VAL A 128 2.27 10.07 6.80
C VAL A 128 2.36 8.60 7.17
N LEU A 129 1.64 7.77 6.42
CA LEU A 129 1.83 6.32 6.37
C LEU A 129 2.60 6.00 5.08
N ILE A 130 3.76 5.39 5.18
CA ILE A 130 4.47 4.84 4.01
C ILE A 130 4.18 3.36 3.97
N HIS A 131 3.51 2.89 2.91
CA HIS A 131 3.29 1.46 2.69
C HIS A 131 4.32 0.96 1.68
N ASP A 132 5.39 0.32 2.19
CA ASP A 132 6.44 -0.25 1.35
C ASP A 132 6.10 -1.68 0.97
N GLN A 133 5.64 -1.83 -0.27
CA GLN A 133 5.35 -3.12 -0.86
C GLN A 133 5.48 -3.05 -2.38
N SER A 134 6.17 -4.03 -2.96
CA SER A 134 6.32 -4.11 -4.41
C SER A 134 4.97 -4.22 -5.12
N CYS A 135 4.84 -3.52 -6.25
CA CYS A 135 3.64 -3.61 -7.09
C CYS A 135 3.40 -5.05 -7.56
N ALA A 136 2.24 -5.61 -7.25
CA ALA A 136 1.87 -6.98 -7.63
C ALA A 136 1.92 -7.21 -9.16
N ALA A 137 1.51 -6.22 -9.95
CA ALA A 137 1.58 -6.30 -11.42
C ALA A 137 3.03 -6.33 -11.91
N ASN A 138 3.93 -5.57 -11.27
CA ASN A 138 5.35 -5.62 -11.59
C ASN A 138 5.96 -6.95 -11.19
N LEU A 139 5.69 -7.45 -9.99
CA LEU A 139 6.16 -8.76 -9.55
C LEU A 139 5.73 -9.88 -10.50
N ARG A 140 4.49 -9.88 -10.98
CA ARG A 140 4.03 -10.85 -12.00
C ARG A 140 4.81 -10.76 -13.30
N ARG A 141 5.13 -9.54 -13.77
CA ARG A 141 5.98 -9.33 -14.95
C ARG A 141 7.39 -9.84 -14.75
N LEU A 142 8.00 -9.54 -13.60
CA LEU A 142 9.35 -9.99 -13.25
C LEU A 142 9.44 -11.51 -13.12
N ARG A 143 8.45 -12.14 -12.47
CA ARG A 143 8.33 -13.62 -12.39
C ARG A 143 8.24 -14.25 -13.79
N LYS A 144 7.37 -13.71 -14.66
CA LYS A 144 7.23 -14.19 -16.03
C LYS A 144 8.53 -14.09 -16.85
N ARG A 145 9.39 -13.13 -16.52
CA ARG A 145 10.72 -12.95 -17.14
C ARG A 145 11.82 -13.75 -16.45
N GLY A 146 11.53 -14.48 -15.39
CA GLY A 146 12.53 -15.23 -14.60
C GLY A 146 13.46 -14.36 -13.75
N LEU A 147 13.15 -13.08 -13.56
CA LEU A 147 13.98 -12.12 -12.83
C LEU A 147 13.73 -12.14 -11.30
N VAL A 148 12.62 -12.72 -10.88
CA VAL A 148 12.25 -12.88 -9.46
C VAL A 148 11.74 -14.30 -9.26
N HIS A 149 12.04 -14.86 -8.08
CA HIS A 149 11.65 -16.22 -7.74
C HIS A 149 10.13 -16.41 -7.82
N GLU A 150 9.71 -17.50 -8.50
CA GLU A 150 8.32 -17.93 -8.56
C GLU A 150 7.99 -18.75 -7.30
N PRO A 151 7.02 -18.35 -6.47
CA PRO A 151 6.62 -19.14 -5.32
C PRO A 151 6.14 -20.53 -5.72
N LYS A 152 6.63 -21.56 -5.02
CA LYS A 152 6.32 -22.98 -5.34
C LYS A 152 4.89 -23.38 -5.01
N LYS A 153 4.27 -22.71 -4.01
CA LYS A 153 2.89 -22.97 -3.59
C LYS A 153 1.91 -22.22 -4.47
N ARG A 154 0.76 -22.82 -4.72
CA ARG A 154 -0.37 -22.21 -5.43
C ARG A 154 -1.61 -22.26 -4.58
N ILE A 155 -2.42 -21.21 -4.66
CA ILE A 155 -3.76 -21.21 -4.10
C ILE A 155 -4.70 -21.84 -5.11
N PHE A 156 -5.60 -22.72 -4.67
CA PHE A 156 -6.66 -23.23 -5.51
C PHE A 156 -7.96 -23.36 -4.70
N ILE A 157 -9.09 -23.33 -5.37
CA ILE A 157 -10.40 -23.63 -4.82
C ILE A 157 -10.76 -25.04 -5.30
N ASN A 158 -11.09 -25.95 -4.38
CA ASN A 158 -11.55 -27.29 -4.75
C ASN A 158 -12.99 -27.20 -5.29
N GLU A 159 -13.15 -27.42 -6.59
CA GLU A 159 -14.44 -27.35 -7.27
C GLU A 159 -15.44 -28.38 -6.77
N ALA A 160 -14.98 -29.55 -6.28
CA ALA A 160 -15.84 -30.56 -5.69
C ALA A 160 -16.50 -30.11 -4.38
N VAL A 161 -15.85 -29.21 -3.65
CA VAL A 161 -16.33 -28.67 -2.36
C VAL A 161 -17.00 -27.30 -2.55
N CYS A 162 -16.64 -26.55 -3.60
CA CYS A 162 -17.15 -25.22 -3.82
C CYS A 162 -18.67 -25.25 -4.07
N GLU A 163 -19.44 -24.50 -3.28
CA GLU A 163 -20.89 -24.38 -3.41
C GLU A 163 -21.33 -23.31 -4.41
N GLY A 164 -20.39 -22.54 -4.98
CA GLY A 164 -20.68 -21.48 -5.94
C GLY A 164 -21.38 -20.26 -5.35
N CYS A 165 -21.35 -20.08 -4.01
CA CYS A 165 -22.03 -18.98 -3.31
C CYS A 165 -21.51 -17.57 -3.69
N GLY A 166 -20.27 -17.47 -4.20
CA GLY A 166 -19.66 -16.20 -4.59
C GLY A 166 -19.05 -15.37 -3.46
N ASP A 167 -19.10 -15.85 -2.22
CA ASP A 167 -18.65 -15.15 -1.00
C ASP A 167 -17.18 -14.74 -1.07
N CYS A 168 -16.31 -15.61 -1.63
CA CYS A 168 -14.89 -15.33 -1.84
C CYS A 168 -14.66 -14.11 -2.75
N GLY A 169 -15.50 -13.89 -3.76
CA GLY A 169 -15.41 -12.72 -4.63
C GLY A 169 -15.88 -11.44 -3.94
N VAL A 170 -16.94 -11.53 -3.13
CA VAL A 170 -17.48 -10.39 -2.38
C VAL A 170 -16.52 -9.91 -1.30
N LYS A 171 -15.87 -10.84 -0.60
CA LYS A 171 -14.98 -10.50 0.52
C LYS A 171 -13.59 -10.06 0.10
N SER A 172 -13.04 -10.62 -0.99
CA SER A 172 -11.62 -10.41 -1.31
C SER A 172 -11.33 -9.33 -2.35
N ASN A 173 -12.29 -8.93 -3.19
CA ASN A 173 -12.05 -8.11 -4.39
C ASN A 173 -10.85 -8.60 -5.23
N CYS A 174 -10.53 -9.89 -5.18
CA CYS A 174 -9.37 -10.48 -5.81
C CYS A 174 -9.62 -10.74 -7.30
N LEU A 175 -8.77 -10.19 -8.18
CA LEU A 175 -8.86 -10.39 -9.63
C LEU A 175 -8.71 -11.86 -10.06
N SER A 176 -8.06 -12.69 -9.24
CA SER A 176 -7.80 -14.09 -9.54
C SER A 176 -8.97 -15.00 -9.21
N VAL A 177 -9.94 -14.54 -8.45
CA VAL A 177 -11.18 -15.25 -8.17
C VAL A 177 -12.09 -15.16 -9.41
N GLN A 178 -12.21 -16.25 -10.15
CA GLN A 178 -12.91 -16.30 -11.43
C GLN A 178 -14.02 -17.37 -11.39
N PRO A 179 -15.18 -17.12 -12.04
CA PRO A 179 -16.20 -18.13 -12.18
C PRO A 179 -15.78 -19.22 -13.18
N ILE A 180 -16.15 -20.47 -12.88
CA ILE A 180 -16.04 -21.58 -13.81
C ILE A 180 -17.40 -22.29 -13.93
N LYS A 181 -17.76 -22.72 -15.12
CA LYS A 181 -18.94 -23.57 -15.36
C LYS A 181 -18.52 -25.04 -15.25
N THR A 182 -19.23 -25.81 -14.44
CA THR A 182 -19.05 -27.24 -14.29
C THR A 182 -20.37 -27.96 -14.58
N GLU A 183 -20.34 -29.29 -14.66
CA GLU A 183 -21.57 -30.11 -14.80
C GLU A 183 -22.53 -29.95 -13.61
N PHE A 184 -21.99 -29.54 -12.42
CA PHE A 184 -22.76 -29.28 -11.19
C PHE A 184 -23.07 -27.78 -11.00
N GLY A 185 -23.09 -27.00 -12.10
CA GLY A 185 -23.39 -25.58 -12.07
C GLY A 185 -22.15 -24.70 -11.98
N ARG A 186 -22.37 -23.43 -11.62
CA ARG A 186 -21.32 -22.42 -11.53
C ARG A 186 -20.52 -22.60 -10.24
N LYS A 187 -19.22 -22.72 -10.36
CA LYS A 187 -18.24 -22.80 -9.27
C LYS A 187 -17.25 -21.62 -9.37
N THR A 188 -16.28 -21.61 -8.48
CA THR A 188 -15.23 -20.58 -8.47
C THR A 188 -13.86 -21.25 -8.55
N GLN A 189 -12.95 -20.65 -9.30
CA GLN A 189 -11.56 -21.08 -9.44
C GLN A 189 -10.60 -19.92 -9.21
N ILE A 190 -9.32 -20.22 -9.01
CA ILE A 190 -8.24 -19.23 -9.01
C ILE A 190 -7.54 -19.23 -10.35
N ASP A 191 -7.62 -18.11 -11.05
CA ASP A 191 -6.81 -17.85 -12.24
C ASP A 191 -5.35 -17.65 -11.85
N GLN A 192 -4.51 -18.66 -12.08
CA GLN A 192 -3.13 -18.70 -11.62
C GLN A 192 -2.24 -17.58 -12.20
N PRO A 193 -2.38 -17.17 -13.47
CA PRO A 193 -1.62 -16.07 -14.04
C PRO A 193 -1.86 -14.71 -13.36
N SER A 194 -3.06 -14.45 -12.85
CA SER A 194 -3.40 -13.20 -12.18
C SER A 194 -3.21 -13.24 -10.67
N CYS A 195 -2.92 -14.39 -10.08
CA CYS A 195 -2.71 -14.54 -8.64
C CYS A 195 -1.44 -13.82 -8.18
N ASN A 196 -1.57 -12.97 -7.15
CA ASN A 196 -0.44 -12.25 -6.56
C ASN A 196 0.51 -13.17 -5.78
N LYS A 197 0.02 -14.32 -5.30
CA LYS A 197 0.77 -15.30 -4.49
C LYS A 197 1.34 -14.71 -3.20
N ASP A 198 0.59 -13.80 -2.61
CA ASP A 198 0.88 -13.22 -1.29
C ASP A 198 0.25 -14.02 -0.14
N TYR A 199 -0.61 -14.97 -0.47
CA TYR A 199 -1.28 -15.92 0.43
C TYR A 199 -2.21 -15.30 1.49
N SER A 200 -2.44 -14.01 1.51
CA SER A 200 -3.32 -13.34 2.47
C SER A 200 -4.72 -13.95 2.54
N CYS A 201 -5.23 -14.45 1.42
CA CYS A 201 -6.55 -15.09 1.34
C CYS A 201 -6.68 -16.41 2.13
N VAL A 202 -5.58 -17.08 2.49
CA VAL A 202 -5.59 -18.32 3.30
C VAL A 202 -5.30 -18.06 4.77
N GLU A 203 -4.98 -16.85 5.15
CA GLU A 203 -4.76 -16.41 6.52
C GLU A 203 -6.04 -15.86 7.16
N GLY A 204 -7.13 -15.80 6.40
CA GLY A 204 -8.45 -15.38 6.88
C GLY A 204 -8.60 -13.86 7.04
N ASN A 205 -7.77 -13.08 6.38
CA ASN A 205 -7.77 -11.61 6.38
C ASN A 205 -8.47 -11.03 5.17
#